data_0cefc12b83af42ca54e8618001d3e1e0
#
_entry.id   0cefc12b83af42ca54e8618001d3e1e0
#
_cell.length_a   1.000
_cell.length_b   1.000
_cell.length_c   1.000
_cell.angle_alpha   90.00
_cell.angle_beta   90.00
_cell.angle_gamma   90.00
#
_symmetry.space_group_name_H-M   'P 1'
#
loop_
_entity.id
_entity.type
_entity.pdbx_description
1 polymer ?
#
loop_
_entity_poly.entity_id
_entity_poly.type
_entity_poly.pdbx_seq_one_letter_code
_entity_poly.pdbx_strand_id
1 'polypeptide(L)'
;LGWISIIFFKNFIVLLIYTGLWHWYLHIKNFQGDKFRYNLRPLGKGKKWLFGTQTRENMFFSLFSAVPIWTAYESLMLWAFANDYMLFPIKDWLSSPYVAVYCVLLFIFIPIIQHIHFYLIHRLIHWKPLYDHIHSFHHKNVNVGPWSGLSMHPVEHLLYISTILVHFFIPSTPLHFVYQGLHTCLGAQKGHTGYERLLSLIHI
;
A
#
# COMPACT_ATOMS: atom_id res chain seq x y z
N LEU A 1 -3.49 -21.37 12.11
CA LEU A 1 -3.52 -19.93 12.48
C LEU A 1 -2.11 -19.33 12.55
N GLY A 2 -1.05 -20.09 12.93
CA GLY A 2 0.31 -19.56 13.10
C GLY A 2 0.91 -18.90 11.86
N TRP A 3 0.69 -19.44 10.67
CA TRP A 3 1.21 -18.86 9.43
C TRP A 3 0.59 -17.49 9.08
N ILE A 4 -0.68 -17.26 9.41
CA ILE A 4 -1.34 -15.95 9.24
C ILE A 4 -0.67 -14.91 10.14
N SER A 5 -0.31 -15.30 11.38
CA SER A 5 0.42 -14.41 12.29
C SER A 5 1.79 -14.03 11.73
N ILE A 6 2.50 -14.96 11.07
CA ILE A 6 3.79 -14.68 10.41
C ILE A 6 3.59 -13.63 9.31
N ILE A 7 2.57 -13.78 8.46
CA ILE A 7 2.25 -12.80 7.40
C ILE A 7 1.90 -11.44 8.03
N PHE A 8 1.09 -11.44 9.10
CA PHE A 8 0.71 -10.21 9.78
C PHE A 8 1.94 -9.47 10.32
N PHE A 9 2.81 -10.15 11.06
CA PHE A 9 4.00 -9.52 11.62
C PHE A 9 4.99 -9.08 10.52
N LYS A 10 5.13 -9.85 9.44
CA LYS A 10 5.90 -9.43 8.25
C LYS A 10 5.35 -8.11 7.69
N ASN A 11 4.05 -8.04 7.40
CA ASN A 11 3.42 -6.86 6.82
C ASN A 11 3.51 -5.66 7.77
N PHE A 12 3.28 -5.88 9.06
CA PHE A 12 3.37 -4.84 10.09
C PHE A 12 4.78 -4.26 10.18
N ILE A 13 5.79 -5.12 10.29
CA ILE A 13 7.20 -4.70 10.44
C ILE A 13 7.68 -3.99 9.17
N VAL A 14 7.37 -4.54 8.00
CA VAL A 14 7.78 -3.94 6.71
C VAL A 14 7.18 -2.55 6.55
N LEU A 15 5.87 -2.39 6.81
CA LEU A 15 5.22 -1.08 6.70
C LEU A 15 5.75 -0.10 7.75
N LEU A 16 5.92 -0.56 8.99
CA LEU A 16 6.44 0.26 10.09
C LEU A 16 7.85 0.79 9.79
N ILE A 17 8.75 -0.09 9.36
CA ILE A 17 10.13 0.29 9.05
C ILE A 17 10.16 1.21 7.82
N TYR A 18 9.52 0.80 6.73
CA TYR A 18 9.55 1.57 5.48
C TYR A 18 9.00 2.99 5.66
N THR A 19 7.80 3.10 6.22
CA THR A 19 7.13 4.41 6.40
C THR A 19 7.78 5.21 7.51
N GLY A 20 8.23 4.53 8.58
CA GLY A 20 8.96 5.13 9.69
C GLY A 20 10.28 5.76 9.26
N LEU A 21 11.04 5.10 8.39
CA LEU A 21 12.29 5.63 7.83
C LEU A 21 12.05 6.89 6.98
N TRP A 22 11.03 6.89 6.10
CA TRP A 22 10.66 8.08 5.35
C TRP A 22 10.22 9.22 6.26
N HIS A 23 9.39 8.93 7.28
CA HIS A 23 8.96 9.94 8.23
C HIS A 23 10.13 10.50 9.04
N TRP A 24 11.02 9.64 9.51
CA TRP A 24 12.23 10.04 10.23
C TRP A 24 13.14 10.90 9.36
N TYR A 25 13.43 10.47 8.12
CA TYR A 25 14.32 11.16 7.20
C TYR A 25 13.77 12.54 6.80
N LEU A 26 12.48 12.61 6.41
CA LEU A 26 11.89 13.80 5.82
C LEU A 26 11.27 14.77 6.83
N HIS A 27 10.65 14.24 7.90
CA HIS A 27 9.85 15.09 8.81
C HIS A 27 10.43 15.23 10.22
N ILE A 28 11.29 14.32 10.67
CA ILE A 28 11.96 14.42 11.98
C ILE A 28 13.35 15.05 11.81
N LYS A 29 14.19 14.46 10.97
CA LYS A 29 15.54 14.97 10.71
C LYS A 29 15.58 16.06 9.67
N ASN A 30 14.55 16.14 8.83
CA ASN A 30 14.43 17.13 7.75
C ASN A 30 15.69 17.23 6.88
N PHE A 31 16.30 16.08 6.53
CA PHE A 31 17.55 16.05 5.78
C PHE A 31 17.46 16.69 4.39
N GLN A 32 16.27 16.68 3.80
CA GLN A 32 16.01 17.31 2.50
C GLN A 32 15.67 18.80 2.63
N GLY A 33 15.42 19.30 3.86
CA GLY A 33 14.94 20.66 4.11
C GLY A 33 13.58 20.90 3.44
N ASP A 34 13.35 22.12 3.00
CA ASP A 34 12.11 22.52 2.32
C ASP A 34 12.20 22.35 0.79
N LYS A 35 13.33 21.85 0.27
CA LYS A 35 13.52 21.63 -1.16
C LYS A 35 12.55 20.58 -1.69
N PHE A 36 11.75 20.95 -2.68
CA PHE A 36 10.70 20.11 -3.29
C PHE A 36 9.56 19.72 -2.33
N ARG A 37 9.35 20.42 -1.24
CA ARG A 37 8.22 20.19 -0.35
C ARG A 37 6.96 20.87 -0.90
N TYR A 38 5.84 20.12 -0.97
CA TYR A 38 4.56 20.64 -1.47
C TYR A 38 3.96 21.72 -0.57
N ASN A 39 4.08 21.54 0.74
CA ASN A 39 3.50 22.45 1.72
C ASN A 39 4.44 22.66 2.89
N LEU A 40 4.86 23.89 3.11
CA LEU A 40 5.79 24.26 4.17
C LEU A 40 5.16 24.27 5.57
N ARG A 41 3.83 24.21 5.66
CA ARG A 41 3.14 24.14 6.95
C ARG A 41 3.44 22.79 7.65
N PRO A 42 3.57 22.79 9.00
CA PRO A 42 3.74 21.54 9.73
C PRO A 42 2.50 20.63 9.60
N LEU A 43 2.69 19.33 9.82
CA LEU A 43 1.59 18.37 9.89
C LEU A 43 0.61 18.76 11.00
N GLY A 44 -0.67 18.47 10.80
CA GLY A 44 -1.77 18.93 11.63
C GLY A 44 -1.69 18.48 13.09
N LYS A 45 -2.07 19.39 14.00
CA LYS A 45 -2.23 19.14 15.44
C LYS A 45 -3.59 19.63 15.90
N GLY A 46 -4.06 19.13 17.04
CA GLY A 46 -5.27 19.59 17.72
C GLY A 46 -6.43 18.60 17.69
N LYS A 47 -7.57 19.02 18.24
CA LYS A 47 -8.76 18.17 18.54
C LYS A 47 -9.42 17.51 17.34
N LYS A 48 -9.17 17.97 16.11
CA LYS A 48 -9.71 17.33 14.90
C LYS A 48 -9.08 15.98 14.59
N TRP A 49 -7.94 15.65 15.20
CA TRP A 49 -7.20 14.40 15.02
C TRP A 49 -7.44 13.48 16.22
N LEU A 50 -7.76 12.21 15.95
CA LEU A 50 -8.15 11.21 16.96
C LEU A 50 -7.16 11.12 18.14
N PHE A 51 -5.86 11.25 17.86
CA PHE A 51 -4.80 11.19 18.88
C PHE A 51 -4.07 12.55 19.05
N GLY A 52 -4.75 13.65 18.78
CA GLY A 52 -4.22 14.99 18.91
C GLY A 52 -3.20 15.42 17.84
N THR A 53 -2.75 14.49 16.97
CA THR A 53 -1.85 14.79 15.85
C THR A 53 -2.21 13.96 14.63
N GLN A 54 -2.07 14.57 13.45
CA GLN A 54 -2.25 13.93 12.16
C GLN A 54 -1.37 12.66 12.01
N THR A 55 -0.10 12.75 12.39
CA THR A 55 0.83 11.62 12.28
C THR A 55 0.36 10.41 13.07
N ARG A 56 -0.09 10.59 14.33
CA ARG A 56 -0.54 9.47 15.17
C ARG A 56 -1.82 8.82 14.63
N GLU A 57 -2.77 9.64 14.17
CA GLU A 57 -3.99 9.14 13.55
C GLU A 57 -3.65 8.34 12.27
N ASN A 58 -2.79 8.89 11.43
CA ASN A 58 -2.37 8.23 10.19
C ASN A 58 -1.62 6.92 10.46
N MET A 59 -0.72 6.88 11.45
CA MET A 59 -0.05 5.66 11.89
C MET A 59 -1.06 4.60 12.35
N PHE A 60 -2.06 5.01 13.15
CA PHE A 60 -3.08 4.09 13.64
C PHE A 60 -3.83 3.43 12.49
N PHE A 61 -4.38 4.19 11.54
CA PHE A 61 -5.13 3.61 10.43
C PHE A 61 -4.25 2.80 9.47
N SER A 62 -3.01 3.23 9.23
CA SER A 62 -2.05 2.47 8.42
C SER A 62 -1.70 1.11 9.07
N LEU A 63 -1.45 1.08 10.36
CA LEU A 63 -0.98 -0.14 11.04
C LEU A 63 -2.13 -1.05 11.51
N PHE A 64 -3.23 -0.48 12.01
CA PHE A 64 -4.30 -1.25 12.64
C PHE A 64 -5.56 -1.42 11.78
N SER A 65 -5.61 -0.81 10.59
CA SER A 65 -6.66 -1.03 9.61
C SER A 65 -6.09 -1.59 8.30
N ALA A 66 -5.11 -0.95 7.68
CA ALA A 66 -4.57 -1.42 6.41
C ALA A 66 -3.82 -2.74 6.55
N VAL A 67 -2.94 -2.91 7.55
CA VAL A 67 -2.15 -4.15 7.73
C VAL A 67 -3.02 -5.39 7.94
N PRO A 68 -4.04 -5.40 8.82
CA PRO A 68 -4.95 -6.53 8.94
C PRO A 68 -5.65 -6.89 7.62
N ILE A 69 -6.13 -5.90 6.87
CA ILE A 69 -6.81 -6.11 5.58
C ILE A 69 -5.83 -6.64 4.54
N TRP A 70 -4.63 -6.06 4.45
CA TRP A 70 -3.56 -6.59 3.59
C TRP A 70 -3.23 -8.04 3.92
N THR A 71 -3.08 -8.34 5.22
CA THR A 71 -2.81 -9.69 5.69
C THR A 71 -3.93 -10.66 5.34
N ALA A 72 -5.18 -10.25 5.46
CA ALA A 72 -6.33 -11.08 5.09
C ALA A 72 -6.32 -11.43 3.60
N TYR A 73 -6.10 -10.46 2.71
CA TYR A 73 -6.01 -10.70 1.27
C TYR A 73 -4.81 -11.58 0.91
N GLU A 74 -3.62 -11.28 1.44
CA GLU A 74 -2.42 -12.08 1.17
C GLU A 74 -2.60 -13.52 1.67
N SER A 75 -3.17 -13.70 2.85
CA SER A 75 -3.47 -15.03 3.41
C SER A 75 -4.50 -15.77 2.56
N LEU A 76 -5.56 -15.10 2.10
CA LEU A 76 -6.55 -15.68 1.20
C LEU A 76 -5.90 -16.20 -0.08
N MET A 77 -5.05 -15.38 -0.71
CA MET A 77 -4.39 -15.76 -1.96
C MET A 77 -3.43 -16.93 -1.79
N LEU A 78 -2.62 -16.93 -0.73
CA LEU A 78 -1.71 -18.03 -0.43
C LEU A 78 -2.46 -19.33 -0.08
N TRP A 79 -3.55 -19.22 0.67
CA TRP A 79 -4.42 -20.34 0.98
C TRP A 79 -5.09 -20.90 -0.28
N ALA A 80 -5.64 -20.05 -1.14
CA ALA A 80 -6.27 -20.47 -2.39
C ALA A 80 -5.28 -21.14 -3.32
N PHE A 81 -4.05 -20.65 -3.41
CA PHE A 81 -2.99 -21.27 -4.20
C PHE A 81 -2.62 -22.67 -3.66
N ALA A 82 -2.46 -22.80 -2.34
CA ALA A 82 -2.07 -24.04 -1.69
C ALA A 82 -3.15 -25.13 -1.78
N ASN A 83 -4.42 -24.76 -1.95
CA ASN A 83 -5.56 -25.66 -2.02
C ASN A 83 -6.17 -25.79 -3.44
N ASP A 84 -5.43 -25.35 -4.47
CA ASP A 84 -5.83 -25.47 -5.88
C ASP A 84 -7.14 -24.73 -6.25
N TYR A 85 -7.47 -23.63 -5.54
CA TYR A 85 -8.62 -22.78 -5.87
C TYR A 85 -8.29 -21.65 -6.88
N MET A 86 -7.04 -21.55 -7.33
CA MET A 86 -6.65 -20.61 -8.37
C MET A 86 -7.02 -21.13 -9.75
N LEU A 87 -7.48 -20.27 -10.66
CA LEU A 87 -7.79 -20.68 -12.03
C LEU A 87 -6.53 -21.06 -12.82
N PHE A 88 -5.42 -20.35 -12.61
CA PHE A 88 -4.19 -20.52 -13.37
C PHE A 88 -2.95 -20.51 -12.46
N PRO A 89 -2.78 -21.50 -11.53
CA PRO A 89 -1.64 -21.52 -10.62
C PRO A 89 -0.36 -21.94 -11.36
N ILE A 90 0.69 -21.14 -11.27
CA ILE A 90 2.03 -21.54 -11.74
C ILE A 90 2.78 -22.13 -10.54
N LYS A 91 2.84 -23.48 -10.47
CA LYS A 91 3.52 -24.21 -9.40
C LYS A 91 5.02 -24.36 -9.66
N ASP A 92 5.41 -24.47 -10.93
CA ASP A 92 6.81 -24.50 -11.38
C ASP A 92 7.04 -23.40 -12.42
N TRP A 93 7.64 -22.33 -12.00
CA TRP A 93 7.94 -21.18 -12.86
C TRP A 93 9.14 -21.41 -13.78
N LEU A 94 9.91 -22.48 -13.56
CA LEU A 94 11.03 -22.92 -14.41
C LEU A 94 10.64 -24.07 -15.36
N SER A 95 9.37 -24.45 -15.41
CA SER A 95 8.88 -25.56 -16.25
C SER A 95 9.19 -25.37 -17.75
N SER A 96 9.32 -24.13 -18.20
CA SER A 96 9.81 -23.80 -19.54
C SER A 96 10.39 -22.38 -19.58
N PRO A 97 11.27 -22.05 -20.57
CA PRO A 97 11.77 -20.69 -20.76
C PRO A 97 10.64 -19.65 -20.95
N TYR A 98 9.56 -20.02 -21.62
CA TYR A 98 8.41 -19.13 -21.85
C TYR A 98 7.68 -18.79 -20.53
N VAL A 99 7.48 -19.78 -19.66
CA VAL A 99 6.88 -19.56 -18.33
C VAL A 99 7.77 -18.70 -17.47
N ALA A 100 9.09 -18.93 -17.49
CA ALA A 100 10.04 -18.12 -16.74
C ALA A 100 10.02 -16.64 -17.20
N VAL A 101 10.07 -16.40 -18.51
CA VAL A 101 9.96 -15.05 -19.10
C VAL A 101 8.64 -14.38 -18.73
N TYR A 102 7.51 -15.09 -18.84
CA TYR A 102 6.21 -14.60 -18.43
C TYR A 102 6.20 -14.17 -16.95
N CYS A 103 6.71 -15.01 -16.06
CA CYS A 103 6.77 -14.70 -14.63
C CYS A 103 7.60 -13.43 -14.35
N VAL A 104 8.74 -13.26 -15.03
CA VAL A 104 9.55 -12.05 -14.89
C VAL A 104 8.81 -10.81 -15.43
N LEU A 105 8.19 -10.93 -16.60
CA LEU A 105 7.42 -9.82 -17.18
C LEU A 105 6.22 -9.43 -16.31
N LEU A 106 5.57 -10.40 -15.65
CA LEU A 106 4.45 -10.09 -14.78
C LEU A 106 4.82 -9.15 -13.63
N PHE A 107 6.03 -9.24 -13.07
CA PHE A 107 6.51 -8.26 -12.09
C PHE A 107 6.55 -6.83 -12.63
N ILE A 108 6.81 -6.65 -13.93
CA ILE A 108 6.80 -5.34 -14.60
C ILE A 108 5.36 -4.86 -14.83
N PHE A 109 4.44 -5.78 -15.15
CA PHE A 109 3.04 -5.44 -15.41
C PHE A 109 2.20 -5.23 -14.14
N ILE A 110 2.56 -5.83 -13.00
CA ILE A 110 1.87 -5.66 -11.72
C ILE A 110 1.69 -4.18 -11.35
N PRO A 111 2.70 -3.30 -11.41
CA PRO A 111 2.50 -1.86 -11.17
C PRO A 111 1.47 -1.21 -12.09
N ILE A 112 1.41 -1.61 -13.37
CA ILE A 112 0.44 -1.08 -14.33
C ILE A 112 -0.97 -1.53 -13.95
N ILE A 113 -1.16 -2.81 -13.63
CA ILE A 113 -2.44 -3.36 -13.15
C ILE A 113 -2.89 -2.60 -11.90
N GLN A 114 -1.96 -2.38 -10.95
CA GLN A 114 -2.22 -1.61 -9.74
C GLN A 114 -2.71 -0.19 -10.05
N HIS A 115 -2.07 0.52 -10.98
CA HIS A 115 -2.46 1.89 -11.31
C HIS A 115 -3.83 1.96 -12.00
N ILE A 116 -4.14 1.00 -12.88
CA ILE A 116 -5.46 0.90 -13.53
C ILE A 116 -6.54 0.63 -12.46
N HIS A 117 -6.33 -0.36 -11.61
CA HIS A 117 -7.25 -0.69 -10.52
C HIS A 117 -7.43 0.52 -9.58
N PHE A 118 -6.34 1.14 -9.15
CA PHE A 118 -6.38 2.33 -8.30
C PHE A 118 -7.20 3.45 -8.94
N TYR A 119 -6.97 3.75 -10.21
CA TYR A 119 -7.75 4.77 -10.91
C TYR A 119 -9.25 4.48 -10.90
N LEU A 120 -9.64 3.24 -11.19
CA LEU A 120 -11.06 2.85 -11.22
C LEU A 120 -11.70 2.95 -9.82
N ILE A 121 -11.04 2.41 -8.80
CA ILE A 121 -11.53 2.47 -7.42
C ILE A 121 -11.56 3.91 -6.92
N HIS A 122 -10.51 4.68 -7.15
CA HIS A 122 -10.43 6.08 -6.72
C HIS A 122 -11.54 6.93 -7.36
N ARG A 123 -11.80 6.73 -8.65
CA ARG A 123 -12.92 7.38 -9.34
C ARG A 123 -14.27 6.96 -8.77
N LEU A 124 -14.44 5.66 -8.44
CA LEU A 124 -15.67 5.15 -7.82
C LEU A 124 -15.92 5.80 -6.46
N ILE A 125 -14.91 5.86 -5.59
CA ILE A 125 -15.07 6.43 -4.24
C ILE A 125 -15.18 7.96 -4.22
N HIS A 126 -14.89 8.63 -5.35
CA HIS A 126 -15.24 10.04 -5.55
C HIS A 126 -16.73 10.26 -5.90
N TRP A 127 -17.51 9.21 -6.13
CA TRP A 127 -18.97 9.33 -6.21
C TRP A 127 -19.51 9.85 -4.87
N LYS A 128 -20.34 10.92 -4.92
CA LYS A 128 -20.70 11.71 -3.74
C LYS A 128 -21.08 10.92 -2.48
N PRO A 129 -21.96 9.87 -2.53
CA PRO A 129 -22.30 9.10 -1.34
C PRO A 129 -21.09 8.36 -0.73
N LEU A 130 -20.21 7.80 -1.57
CA LEU A 130 -19.00 7.12 -1.09
C LEU A 130 -17.93 8.11 -0.63
N TYR A 131 -17.82 9.26 -1.31
CA TYR A 131 -16.93 10.31 -0.88
C TYR A 131 -17.27 10.81 0.52
N ASP A 132 -18.52 11.22 0.74
CA ASP A 132 -18.96 11.83 1.99
C ASP A 132 -18.78 10.91 3.20
N HIS A 133 -18.95 9.59 3.04
CA HIS A 133 -18.93 8.63 4.16
C HIS A 133 -17.59 7.86 4.31
N ILE A 134 -16.82 7.75 3.24
CA ILE A 134 -15.64 6.89 3.19
C ILE A 134 -14.38 7.70 2.84
N HIS A 135 -14.33 8.30 1.65
CA HIS A 135 -13.12 8.82 1.07
C HIS A 135 -12.73 10.22 1.59
N SER A 136 -13.69 11.01 2.06
CA SER A 136 -13.45 12.28 2.74
C SER A 136 -12.52 12.14 3.95
N PHE A 137 -12.51 10.96 4.59
CA PHE A 137 -11.59 10.65 5.66
C PHE A 137 -10.12 10.71 5.20
N HIS A 138 -9.81 10.13 4.04
CA HIS A 138 -8.48 10.21 3.44
C HIS A 138 -8.12 11.67 3.07
N HIS A 139 -9.05 12.39 2.45
CA HIS A 139 -8.89 13.80 2.05
C HIS A 139 -8.78 14.80 3.21
N LYS A 140 -9.06 14.38 4.45
CA LYS A 140 -8.75 15.15 5.65
C LYS A 140 -7.26 15.51 5.74
N ASN A 141 -6.40 14.70 5.12
CA ASN A 141 -4.95 14.88 5.04
C ASN A 141 -4.54 15.86 3.93
N VAL A 142 -5.01 17.10 3.99
CA VAL A 142 -4.66 18.18 3.00
C VAL A 142 -3.14 18.41 2.94
N ASN A 143 -2.46 18.38 4.08
CA ASN A 143 -1.00 18.43 4.14
C ASN A 143 -0.50 17.01 4.40
N VAL A 144 0.02 16.37 3.35
CA VAL A 144 0.39 14.95 3.39
C VAL A 144 1.74 14.69 4.05
N GLY A 145 1.88 13.53 4.65
CA GLY A 145 3.14 13.00 5.18
C GLY A 145 3.16 11.48 4.96
N PRO A 146 4.30 10.79 5.11
CA PRO A 146 4.44 9.39 4.73
C PRO A 146 3.35 8.47 5.26
N TRP A 147 2.88 8.67 6.48
CA TRP A 147 1.82 7.86 7.08
C TRP A 147 0.42 8.13 6.52
N SER A 148 0.22 9.20 5.74
CA SER A 148 -1.12 9.52 5.21
C SER A 148 -1.52 8.65 4.01
N GLY A 149 -0.58 7.98 3.36
CA GLY A 149 -0.84 7.17 2.17
C GLY A 149 -1.82 6.02 2.41
N LEU A 150 -1.78 5.42 3.59
CA LEU A 150 -2.75 4.39 4.03
C LEU A 150 -3.59 4.87 5.23
N SER A 151 -3.77 6.17 5.41
CA SER A 151 -4.75 6.72 6.36
C SER A 151 -6.09 6.84 5.66
N MET A 152 -6.78 5.71 5.54
CA MET A 152 -8.03 5.53 4.81
C MET A 152 -9.09 4.90 5.70
N HIS A 153 -10.35 5.06 5.31
CA HIS A 153 -11.46 4.33 5.92
C HIS A 153 -11.31 2.81 5.67
N PRO A 154 -11.67 1.90 6.60
CA PRO A 154 -11.52 0.45 6.41
C PRO A 154 -12.16 -0.09 5.12
N VAL A 155 -13.31 0.45 4.71
CA VAL A 155 -13.94 0.08 3.43
C VAL A 155 -13.08 0.49 2.23
N GLU A 156 -12.42 1.64 2.31
CA GLU A 156 -11.48 2.07 1.27
C GLU A 156 -10.25 1.15 1.21
N HIS A 157 -9.71 0.68 2.34
CA HIS A 157 -8.67 -0.33 2.36
C HIS A 157 -9.09 -1.63 1.67
N LEU A 158 -10.33 -2.10 1.94
CA LEU A 158 -10.87 -3.29 1.26
C LEU A 158 -10.87 -3.10 -0.26
N LEU A 159 -11.39 -1.97 -0.73
CA LEU A 159 -11.43 -1.67 -2.16
C LEU A 159 -10.02 -1.46 -2.75
N TYR A 160 -9.14 -0.74 -2.08
CA TYR A 160 -7.81 -0.41 -2.57
C TYR A 160 -6.91 -1.65 -2.67
N ILE A 161 -6.91 -2.51 -1.65
CA ILE A 161 -6.05 -3.69 -1.59
C ILE A 161 -6.63 -4.85 -2.41
N SER A 162 -7.91 -4.81 -2.80
CA SER A 162 -8.56 -5.85 -3.62
C SER A 162 -7.89 -6.08 -4.98
N THR A 163 -7.00 -5.20 -5.42
CA THR A 163 -6.20 -5.39 -6.63
C THR A 163 -5.48 -6.75 -6.67
N ILE A 164 -5.10 -7.29 -5.51
CA ILE A 164 -4.43 -8.59 -5.40
C ILE A 164 -5.30 -9.75 -5.93
N LEU A 165 -6.63 -9.59 -5.94
CA LEU A 165 -7.57 -10.60 -6.43
C LEU A 165 -7.47 -10.85 -7.94
N VAL A 166 -6.80 -9.97 -8.70
CA VAL A 166 -6.54 -10.15 -10.12
C VAL A 166 -5.84 -11.48 -10.40
N HIS A 167 -5.02 -11.93 -9.46
CA HIS A 167 -4.27 -13.19 -9.57
C HIS A 167 -5.15 -14.45 -9.56
N PHE A 168 -6.44 -14.36 -9.24
CA PHE A 168 -7.38 -15.45 -9.52
C PHE A 168 -7.60 -15.66 -11.02
N PHE A 169 -7.42 -14.62 -11.84
CA PHE A 169 -7.79 -14.61 -13.25
C PHE A 169 -6.57 -14.62 -14.20
N ILE A 170 -5.36 -14.45 -13.68
CA ILE A 170 -4.12 -14.46 -14.47
C ILE A 170 -3.15 -15.51 -13.92
N PRO A 171 -2.36 -16.17 -14.81
CA PRO A 171 -1.36 -17.13 -14.36
C PRO A 171 -0.37 -16.49 -13.39
N SER A 172 -0.24 -17.06 -12.19
CA SER A 172 0.54 -16.40 -11.13
C SER A 172 1.18 -17.39 -10.16
N THR A 173 2.27 -16.94 -9.54
CA THR A 173 2.96 -17.62 -8.43
C THR A 173 2.68 -16.90 -7.11
N PRO A 174 2.93 -17.53 -5.96
CA PRO A 174 2.87 -16.85 -4.65
C PRO A 174 3.71 -15.58 -4.55
N LEU A 175 4.86 -15.53 -5.23
CA LEU A 175 5.73 -14.34 -5.23
C LEU A 175 5.04 -13.12 -5.85
N HIS A 176 4.19 -13.31 -6.87
CA HIS A 176 3.43 -12.23 -7.48
C HIS A 176 2.41 -11.64 -6.50
N PHE A 177 1.72 -12.49 -5.70
CA PHE A 177 0.76 -12.00 -4.69
C PHE A 177 1.45 -11.15 -3.62
N VAL A 178 2.58 -11.65 -3.11
CA VAL A 178 3.37 -10.94 -2.10
C VAL A 178 3.89 -9.62 -2.66
N TYR A 179 4.43 -9.63 -3.88
CA TYR A 179 4.91 -8.41 -4.55
C TYR A 179 3.78 -7.41 -4.80
N GLN A 180 2.62 -7.87 -5.27
CA GLN A 180 1.44 -7.01 -5.46
C GLN A 180 1.05 -6.30 -4.16
N GLY A 181 0.95 -7.04 -3.05
CA GLY A 181 0.62 -6.47 -1.74
C GLY A 181 1.66 -5.45 -1.27
N LEU A 182 2.94 -5.76 -1.40
CA LEU A 182 4.05 -4.84 -1.09
C LEU A 182 3.98 -3.58 -1.96
N HIS A 183 3.84 -3.74 -3.27
CA HIS A 183 3.77 -2.60 -4.20
C HIS A 183 2.57 -1.71 -3.90
N THR A 184 1.39 -2.30 -3.65
CA THR A 184 0.17 -1.58 -3.31
C THR A 184 0.35 -0.75 -2.03
N CYS A 185 0.78 -1.38 -0.95
CA CYS A 185 0.80 -0.72 0.36
C CYS A 185 2.00 0.24 0.53
N LEU A 186 3.19 -0.13 0.06
CA LEU A 186 4.36 0.73 0.17
C LEU A 186 4.36 1.87 -0.85
N GLY A 187 3.80 1.62 -2.05
CA GLY A 187 3.63 2.64 -3.09
C GLY A 187 2.75 3.80 -2.64
N ALA A 188 1.66 3.52 -1.94
CA ALA A 188 0.79 4.55 -1.35
C ALA A 188 1.56 5.49 -0.41
N GLN A 189 2.41 4.93 0.46
CA GLN A 189 3.21 5.72 1.40
C GLN A 189 4.26 6.59 0.70
N LYS A 190 4.91 6.05 -0.35
CA LYS A 190 5.87 6.79 -1.16
C LYS A 190 5.20 8.00 -1.85
N GLY A 191 4.00 7.81 -2.40
CA GLY A 191 3.24 8.88 -3.05
C GLY A 191 2.79 10.01 -2.11
N HIS A 192 2.79 9.76 -0.79
CA HIS A 192 2.32 10.71 0.23
C HIS A 192 3.44 11.24 1.13
N THR A 193 4.67 11.26 0.68
CA THR A 193 5.80 11.76 1.49
C THR A 193 5.70 13.23 1.86
N GLY A 194 4.94 14.03 1.11
CA GLY A 194 4.86 15.48 1.24
C GLY A 194 5.92 16.22 0.41
N TYR A 195 6.62 15.50 -0.46
CA TYR A 195 7.67 16.02 -1.33
C TYR A 195 7.44 15.64 -2.79
N GLU A 196 7.63 16.58 -3.70
CA GLU A 196 7.49 16.39 -5.15
C GLU A 196 8.59 15.48 -5.71
N ARG A 197 9.80 15.64 -5.17
CA ARG A 197 10.96 14.80 -5.49
C ARG A 197 11.63 14.34 -4.22
N LEU A 198 11.97 13.08 -4.17
CA LEU A 198 12.84 12.55 -3.13
C LEU A 198 14.28 12.66 -3.63
N LEU A 199 15.11 13.40 -2.91
CA LEU A 199 16.54 13.40 -3.16
C LEU A 199 17.04 12.01 -2.75
N SER A 200 17.30 11.17 -3.73
CA SER A 200 17.88 9.86 -3.53
C SER A 200 19.32 10.00 -3.08
N LEU A 201 19.76 9.16 -2.14
CA LEU A 201 21.18 8.97 -1.79
C LEU A 201 22.04 8.50 -3.00
N ILE A 202 21.40 8.25 -4.15
CA ILE A 202 22.05 7.78 -5.41
C ILE A 202 22.38 8.96 -6.34
N HIS A 203 22.06 10.20 -5.98
CA HIS A 203 22.48 11.40 -6.71
C HIS A 203 23.65 12.10 -5.99
N ILE A 204 24.62 11.30 -5.57
CA ILE A 204 25.98 11.76 -5.28
C ILE A 204 26.83 11.49 -6.51
#